data_7701eed31450812ba9232464deb22703
#
_entry.id   7701eed31450812ba9232464deb22703
#
_cell.length_a   1.000
_cell.length_b   1.000
_cell.length_c   1.000
_cell.angle_alpha   90.00
_cell.angle_beta   90.00
_cell.angle_gamma   90.00
#
_symmetry.space_group_name_H-M   'P 1'
#
loop_
_entity.id
_entity.type
_entity.pdbx_description
1 polymer ?
#
loop_
_entity_poly.entity_id
_entity_poly.type
_entity_poly.pdbx_seq_one_letter_code
_entity_poly.pdbx_strand_id
1 'polypeptide(L)'
;MSSNVDLVISQDEALVLFDLLARFAETDKLTLTHNSEFVALSRISAQLDKALVESLAANYDSLLTHARDRVAAGFEGLAPGVIGGGA
;
A
#
# COMPACT_ATOMS: atom_id res chain seq x y z
N MET A 1 -27.02 9.64 -7.35
CA MET A 1 -26.10 9.08 -8.31
C MET A 1 -24.66 9.30 -7.86
N SER A 2 -23.88 8.30 -7.91
CA SER A 2 -22.50 8.44 -7.45
C SER A 2 -21.57 8.64 -8.64
N SER A 3 -20.57 9.47 -8.44
CA SER A 3 -19.49 9.68 -9.38
C SER A 3 -18.23 8.99 -8.82
N ASN A 4 -17.43 8.46 -9.72
CA ASN A 4 -16.16 7.88 -9.32
C ASN A 4 -15.09 8.97 -9.32
N VAL A 5 -14.12 8.80 -8.44
CA VAL A 5 -12.93 9.63 -8.43
C VAL A 5 -11.80 8.79 -8.96
N ASP A 6 -11.18 9.26 -10.04
CA ASP A 6 -10.05 8.55 -10.62
C ASP A 6 -8.76 9.11 -10.06
N LEU A 7 -7.91 8.20 -9.55
CA LEU A 7 -6.61 8.57 -9.02
C LEU A 7 -5.53 7.92 -9.87
N VAL A 8 -4.47 8.67 -10.09
CA VAL A 8 -3.31 8.15 -10.81
C VAL A 8 -2.16 8.05 -9.83
N ILE A 9 -1.67 6.83 -9.64
CA ILE A 9 -0.49 6.60 -8.81
C ILE A 9 0.52 5.82 -9.64
N SER A 10 1.78 5.95 -9.26
CA SER A 10 2.84 5.22 -9.94
C SER A 10 2.77 3.74 -9.62
N GLN A 11 3.42 2.93 -10.45
CA GLN A 11 3.51 1.50 -10.18
C GLN A 11 4.22 1.23 -8.85
N ASP A 12 5.23 2.03 -8.53
CA ASP A 12 5.93 1.91 -7.25
C ASP A 12 4.99 2.20 -6.07
N GLU A 13 4.21 3.28 -6.18
CA GLU A 13 3.25 3.63 -5.15
C GLU A 13 2.19 2.55 -4.98
N ALA A 14 1.73 1.99 -6.09
CA ALA A 14 0.74 0.93 -6.06
C ALA A 14 1.29 -0.31 -5.35
N LEU A 15 2.54 -0.67 -5.60
CA LEU A 15 3.16 -1.82 -4.97
C LEU A 15 3.31 -1.61 -3.46
N VAL A 16 3.73 -0.42 -3.05
CA VAL A 16 3.85 -0.09 -1.62
C VAL A 16 2.51 -0.16 -0.92
N LEU A 17 1.46 0.41 -1.54
CA LEU A 17 0.12 0.37 -0.98
C LEU A 17 -0.43 -1.05 -0.91
N PHE A 18 -0.19 -1.85 -1.95
CA PHE A 18 -0.63 -3.23 -1.95
C PHE A 18 -0.04 -3.99 -0.77
N ASP A 19 1.27 -3.82 -0.53
CA ASP A 19 1.92 -4.51 0.57
C ASP A 19 1.40 -4.04 1.93
N LEU A 20 1.20 -2.73 2.08
CA LEU A 20 0.65 -2.17 3.32
C LEU A 20 -0.71 -2.80 3.63
N LEU A 21 -1.58 -2.86 2.64
CA LEU A 21 -2.93 -3.38 2.83
C LEU A 21 -2.92 -4.88 3.07
N ALA A 22 -1.98 -5.60 2.43
CA ALA A 22 -1.83 -7.04 2.67
C ALA A 22 -1.37 -7.31 4.10
N ARG A 23 -0.43 -6.51 4.61
CA ARG A 23 0.02 -6.65 6.00
C ARG A 23 -1.09 -6.31 6.99
N PHE A 24 -1.88 -5.28 6.68
CA PHE A 24 -3.03 -4.95 7.51
C PHE A 24 -4.01 -6.13 7.57
N ALA A 25 -4.27 -6.78 6.44
CA ALA A 25 -5.18 -7.92 6.40
C ALA A 25 -4.70 -9.05 7.29
N GLU A 26 -3.38 -9.22 7.44
CA GLU A 26 -2.82 -10.27 8.28
C GLU A 26 -2.71 -9.89 9.75
N THR A 27 -2.41 -8.64 10.05
CA THR A 27 -2.03 -8.24 11.40
C THR A 27 -3.13 -7.49 12.15
N ASP A 28 -4.12 -6.96 11.43
CA ASP A 28 -5.16 -6.09 11.99
C ASP A 28 -4.58 -4.84 12.65
N LYS A 29 -3.39 -4.42 12.24
CA LYS A 29 -2.69 -3.33 12.91
C LYS A 29 -2.75 -2.04 12.11
N LEU A 30 -3.95 -1.57 11.89
CA LEU A 30 -4.20 -0.26 11.31
C LEU A 30 -5.43 0.29 12.02
N THR A 31 -5.28 1.46 12.64
CA THR A 31 -6.37 2.05 13.40
C THR A 31 -7.43 2.62 12.46
N LEU A 32 -8.63 2.09 12.56
CA LEU A 32 -9.78 2.55 11.78
C LEU A 32 -10.84 3.07 12.75
N THR A 33 -11.59 4.07 12.31
CA THR A 33 -12.61 4.69 13.15
C THR A 33 -14.04 4.31 12.74
N HIS A 34 -14.18 3.70 11.55
CA HIS A 34 -15.51 3.35 11.06
C HIS A 34 -15.40 2.17 10.10
N ASN A 35 -16.45 1.35 10.07
CA ASN A 35 -16.47 0.18 9.18
C ASN A 35 -16.31 0.54 7.70
N SER A 36 -16.79 1.71 7.30
CA SER A 36 -16.67 2.15 5.91
C SER A 36 -15.22 2.26 5.47
N GLU A 37 -14.33 2.58 6.40
CA GLU A 37 -12.90 2.66 6.08
C GLU A 37 -12.33 1.29 5.71
N PHE A 38 -12.74 0.26 6.44
CA PHE A 38 -12.34 -1.10 6.10
C PHE A 38 -12.86 -1.49 4.73
N VAL A 39 -14.13 -1.20 4.45
CA VAL A 39 -14.73 -1.54 3.16
C VAL A 39 -14.02 -0.82 2.03
N ALA A 40 -13.74 0.48 2.19
CA ALA A 40 -13.04 1.25 1.17
C ALA A 40 -11.65 0.70 0.91
N LEU A 41 -10.91 0.37 1.97
CA LEU A 41 -9.56 -0.19 1.82
C LEU A 41 -9.60 -1.57 1.16
N SER A 42 -10.60 -2.38 1.48
CA SER A 42 -10.75 -3.70 0.88
C SER A 42 -10.98 -3.60 -0.63
N ARG A 43 -11.77 -2.62 -1.05
CA ARG A 43 -12.03 -2.41 -2.48
C ARG A 43 -10.78 -1.92 -3.22
N ILE A 44 -10.01 -1.05 -2.57
CA ILE A 44 -8.75 -0.59 -3.14
C ILE A 44 -7.77 -1.76 -3.25
N SER A 45 -7.68 -2.57 -2.19
CA SER A 45 -6.78 -3.73 -2.18
C SER A 45 -7.12 -4.71 -3.31
N ALA A 46 -8.41 -4.96 -3.54
CA ALA A 46 -8.83 -5.84 -4.62
C ALA A 46 -8.44 -5.31 -6.00
N GLN A 47 -8.55 -3.99 -6.19
CA GLN A 47 -8.15 -3.39 -7.46
C GLN A 47 -6.65 -3.45 -7.67
N LEU A 48 -5.87 -3.20 -6.60
CA LEU A 48 -4.42 -3.30 -6.67
C LEU A 48 -3.98 -4.72 -6.98
N ASP A 49 -4.61 -5.70 -6.36
CA ASP A 49 -4.28 -7.10 -6.60
C ASP A 49 -4.46 -7.48 -8.07
N LYS A 50 -5.49 -6.97 -8.70
CA LYS A 50 -5.75 -7.23 -10.12
C LYS A 50 -4.76 -6.51 -11.02
N ALA A 51 -4.32 -5.32 -10.62
CA ALA A 51 -3.50 -4.46 -11.47
C ALA A 51 -2.01 -4.79 -11.39
N LEU A 52 -1.56 -5.40 -10.28
CA LEU A 52 -0.13 -5.59 -10.03
C LEU A 52 0.29 -7.02 -10.33
N VAL A 53 1.06 -7.18 -11.41
CA VAL A 53 1.65 -8.49 -11.71
C VAL A 53 2.86 -8.76 -10.82
N GLU A 54 3.49 -7.72 -10.29
CA GLU A 54 4.66 -7.87 -9.42
C GLU A 54 4.35 -8.64 -8.15
N SER A 55 3.11 -8.62 -7.70
CA SER A 55 2.73 -9.36 -6.49
C SER A 55 2.92 -10.86 -6.65
N LEU A 56 3.01 -11.34 -7.89
CA LEU A 56 3.21 -12.76 -8.20
C LEU A 56 4.65 -13.09 -8.55
N ALA A 57 5.54 -12.08 -8.58
CA ALA A 57 6.92 -12.29 -8.98
C ALA A 57 7.71 -13.00 -7.88
N ALA A 58 8.63 -13.87 -8.30
CA ALA A 58 9.48 -14.59 -7.36
C ALA A 58 10.39 -13.64 -6.57
N ASN A 59 10.72 -12.47 -7.12
CA ASN A 59 11.58 -11.49 -6.47
C ASN A 59 10.76 -10.33 -5.87
N TYR A 60 9.57 -10.62 -5.41
CA TYR A 60 8.65 -9.61 -4.86
C TYR A 60 9.32 -8.75 -3.78
N ASP A 61 10.05 -9.38 -2.85
CA ASP A 61 10.68 -8.64 -1.74
C ASP A 61 11.68 -7.61 -2.26
N SER A 62 12.44 -7.96 -3.28
CA SER A 62 13.40 -7.04 -3.89
C SER A 62 12.69 -5.90 -4.61
N LEU A 63 11.64 -6.23 -5.36
CA LEU A 63 10.84 -5.21 -6.05
C LEU A 63 10.22 -4.23 -5.05
N LEU A 64 9.69 -4.75 -3.95
CA LEU A 64 9.07 -3.94 -2.92
C LEU A 64 10.10 -3.01 -2.26
N THR A 65 11.28 -3.54 -1.93
CA THR A 65 12.34 -2.74 -1.32
C THR A 65 12.71 -1.56 -2.21
N HIS A 66 12.90 -1.81 -3.50
CA HIS A 66 13.26 -0.76 -4.43
C HIS A 66 12.11 0.24 -4.61
N ALA A 67 10.87 -0.23 -4.64
CA ALA A 67 9.72 0.65 -4.76
C ALA A 67 9.61 1.56 -3.54
N ARG A 68 9.82 1.01 -2.35
CA ARG A 68 9.82 1.80 -1.11
C ARG A 68 10.87 2.90 -1.16
N ASP A 69 12.08 2.56 -1.60
CA ASP A 69 13.16 3.54 -1.69
C ASP A 69 12.81 4.66 -2.66
N ARG A 70 12.23 4.32 -3.80
CA ARG A 70 11.87 5.32 -4.80
C ARG A 70 10.73 6.24 -4.34
N VAL A 71 9.71 5.65 -3.72
CA VAL A 71 8.57 6.44 -3.23
C VAL A 71 8.99 7.36 -2.10
N ALA A 72 9.84 6.89 -1.20
CA ALA A 72 10.25 7.66 -0.03
C ALA A 72 11.41 8.61 -0.32
N ALA A 73 11.95 8.59 -1.53
CA ALA A 73 13.12 9.39 -1.86
C ALA A 73 12.87 10.87 -1.56
N GLY A 74 13.80 11.50 -0.85
CA GLY A 74 13.68 12.92 -0.49
C GLY A 74 12.93 13.19 0.80
N PHE A 75 12.29 12.20 1.39
CA PHE A 75 11.64 12.37 2.69
C PHE A 75 12.62 12.00 3.78
N GLU A 76 12.96 12.96 4.64
CA GLU A 76 13.94 12.75 5.70
C GLU A 76 13.28 12.48 7.03
N GLY A 77 13.93 11.65 7.84
CA GLY A 77 13.41 11.25 9.13
C GLY A 77 12.26 10.26 9.01
N LEU A 78 11.56 10.06 10.11
CA LEU A 78 10.43 9.14 10.14
C LEU A 78 9.13 9.94 10.01
N ALA A 79 8.28 9.50 9.11
CA ALA A 79 6.95 10.09 8.97
C ALA A 79 6.09 9.73 10.18
N PRO A 80 5.04 10.54 10.46
CA PRO A 80 4.11 10.19 11.52
C PRO A 80 3.57 8.77 11.35
N GLY A 81 3.57 8.00 12.42
CA GLY A 81 3.08 6.63 12.40
C GLY A 81 4.09 5.59 11.99
N VAL A 82 5.26 6.00 11.50
CA VAL A 82 6.32 5.06 11.14
C VAL A 82 7.14 4.74 12.38
N ILE A 83 7.20 3.46 12.72
CA ILE A 83 7.90 3.03 13.93
C ILE A 83 9.40 2.93 13.72
N GLY A 84 9.85 2.83 12.49
CA GLY A 84 11.25 2.75 12.19
C GLY A 84 11.82 1.37 12.49
N GLY A 85 12.95 1.07 11.87
CA GLY A 85 13.62 -0.20 12.07
C GLY A 85 12.84 -1.39 11.59
N GLY A 86 11.73 -1.16 10.99
CA GLY A 86 10.93 -2.23 10.44
C GLY A 86 11.50 -2.77 9.16
N ALA A 87 12.54 -2.23 8.78
CA ALA A 87 13.28 -2.63 7.60
C ALA A 87 12.60 -3.65 6.73
#